data_1bf429d140354860d98b0e4d15992695
#
_entry.id   1bf429d140354860d98b0e4d15992695
#
_cell.length_a   1.000
_cell.length_b   1.000
_cell.length_c   1.000
_cell.angle_alpha   90.00
_cell.angle_beta   90.00
_cell.angle_gamma   90.00
#
_symmetry.space_group_name_H-M   'P 1'
#
loop_
_entity.id
_entity.type
_entity.pdbx_description
1 polymer ?
#
loop_
_entity_poly.entity_id
_entity_poly.type
_entity_poly.pdbx_seq_one_letter_code
_entity_poly.pdbx_strand_id
1 'polypeptide(L)'
;WEYAFLQSSFHSHWAWKYGSTMKFDIRYTNRDCIDTFPISESLSSEIQNSLENIGEAYHEHRKQIMLAMQLGLTKTYNLFHSNAITAQSINDKDKQVVSLQKHLEKTANTISFDEAIQGILKLRELHVQMDEAVLDAYGWNDIELKHDFYEVDYLPENDRVRFTIHPDARKEVLKRLLELNHKIHEEEKADGLFDKKKTVSKKVNIVNEPQAGYGGNLFNQEN
;
A
#
# COMPACT_ATOMS: atom_id res chain seq x y z
N TRP A 1 -1.66 8.45 11.70
CA TRP A 1 -2.26 9.06 10.51
C TRP A 1 -1.50 8.74 9.21
N GLU A 2 -0.16 8.68 9.22
CA GLU A 2 0.71 8.34 8.05
C GLU A 2 0.32 7.01 7.40
N TYR A 3 -0.11 6.05 8.20
CA TYR A 3 -0.56 4.76 7.70
C TYR A 3 -1.72 4.89 6.70
N ALA A 4 -2.68 5.78 6.93
CA ALA A 4 -3.81 6.00 6.03
C ALA A 4 -3.33 6.51 4.65
N PHE A 5 -2.40 7.47 4.62
CA PHE A 5 -1.78 7.94 3.38
C PHE A 5 -1.11 6.79 2.63
N LEU A 6 -0.26 6.00 3.30
CA LEU A 6 0.51 4.93 2.67
C LEU A 6 -0.35 3.74 2.21
N GLN A 7 -1.54 3.54 2.78
CA GLN A 7 -2.48 2.49 2.36
C GLN A 7 -3.51 2.97 1.35
N SER A 8 -3.59 4.27 1.09
CA SER A 8 -4.55 4.86 0.16
C SER A 8 -4.27 4.49 -1.30
N SER A 9 -5.30 4.63 -2.14
CA SER A 9 -5.16 4.57 -3.61
C SER A 9 -4.19 5.62 -4.13
N PHE A 10 -4.10 6.78 -3.50
CA PHE A 10 -3.21 7.89 -3.88
C PHE A 10 -1.75 7.46 -3.86
N HIS A 11 -1.32 6.88 -2.73
CA HIS A 11 0.05 6.37 -2.60
C HIS A 11 0.29 5.17 -3.52
N SER A 12 -0.67 4.26 -3.65
CA SER A 12 -0.54 3.12 -4.55
C SER A 12 -0.29 3.55 -5.99
N HIS A 13 -1.06 4.52 -6.50
CA HIS A 13 -0.88 5.05 -7.85
C HIS A 13 0.41 5.85 -8.01
N TRP A 14 0.81 6.62 -6.98
CA TRP A 14 2.10 7.31 -6.95
C TRP A 14 3.27 6.34 -7.05
N ALA A 15 3.27 5.32 -6.20
CA ALA A 15 4.34 4.34 -6.16
C ALA A 15 4.48 3.60 -7.51
N TRP A 16 3.38 3.21 -8.15
CA TRP A 16 3.42 2.60 -9.48
C TRP A 16 3.84 3.55 -10.58
N LYS A 17 3.51 4.83 -10.48
CA LYS A 17 3.84 5.83 -11.50
C LYS A 17 5.29 6.30 -11.44
N TYR A 18 5.82 6.50 -10.23
CA TYR A 18 7.12 7.14 -10.00
C TYR A 18 8.16 6.21 -9.38
N GLY A 19 7.75 5.08 -8.81
CA GLY A 19 8.66 4.04 -8.36
C GLY A 19 9.36 3.32 -9.51
N SER A 20 10.48 2.70 -9.22
CA SER A 20 11.18 1.86 -10.19
C SER A 20 10.48 0.51 -10.34
N THR A 21 10.50 -0.05 -11.55
CA THR A 21 9.92 -1.36 -11.83
C THR A 21 10.98 -2.36 -12.31
N MET A 22 10.81 -3.61 -11.97
CA MET A 22 11.59 -4.71 -12.51
C MET A 22 10.65 -5.71 -13.19
N LYS A 23 10.65 -5.73 -14.51
CA LYS A 23 9.66 -6.41 -15.35
C LYS A 23 8.26 -5.84 -15.08
N PHE A 24 7.36 -6.63 -14.48
CA PHE A 24 6.00 -6.24 -14.13
C PHE A 24 5.78 -6.00 -12.63
N ASP A 25 6.86 -6.08 -11.84
CA ASP A 25 6.79 -5.89 -10.39
C ASP A 25 7.35 -4.53 -10.00
N ILE A 26 6.69 -3.85 -9.09
CA ILE A 26 7.19 -2.62 -8.52
C ILE A 26 8.35 -2.93 -7.56
N ARG A 27 9.46 -2.24 -7.74
CA ARG A 27 10.53 -2.20 -6.74
C ARG A 27 10.18 -1.13 -5.71
N TYR A 28 9.42 -1.52 -4.71
CA TYR A 28 9.00 -0.61 -3.65
C TYR A 28 10.18 -0.32 -2.72
N THR A 29 10.71 0.91 -2.77
CA THR A 29 11.78 1.38 -1.90
C THR A 29 11.32 2.64 -1.15
N ASN A 30 11.84 2.85 0.06
CA ASN A 30 11.54 4.07 0.81
C ASN A 30 11.88 5.31 -0.02
N ARG A 31 13.08 5.34 -0.62
CA ARG A 31 13.57 6.46 -1.39
C ARG A 31 12.66 6.84 -2.57
N ASP A 32 12.16 5.85 -3.32
CA ASP A 32 11.47 6.12 -4.58
C ASP A 32 9.94 6.22 -4.39
N CYS A 33 9.40 5.59 -3.33
CA CYS A 33 7.96 5.49 -3.13
C CYS A 33 7.46 6.27 -1.92
N ILE A 34 8.24 6.36 -0.82
CA ILE A 34 7.82 7.03 0.42
C ILE A 34 8.39 8.43 0.50
N ASP A 35 9.73 8.58 0.40
CA ASP A 35 10.39 9.88 0.57
C ASP A 35 9.99 10.90 -0.51
N THR A 36 9.53 10.42 -1.68
CA THR A 36 9.04 11.28 -2.77
C THR A 36 7.54 11.53 -2.70
N PHE A 37 6.78 10.79 -1.87
CA PHE A 37 5.35 10.98 -1.77
C PHE A 37 5.02 12.23 -0.95
N PRO A 38 4.37 13.24 -1.54
CA PRO A 38 4.22 14.53 -0.88
C PRO A 38 3.09 14.47 0.16
N ILE A 39 3.42 14.42 1.44
CA ILE A 39 2.47 14.56 2.55
C ILE A 39 2.60 15.97 3.12
N SER A 40 1.48 16.66 3.32
CA SER A 40 1.48 17.97 3.98
C SER A 40 1.84 17.81 5.46
N GLU A 41 2.87 18.50 5.92
CA GLU A 41 3.29 18.48 7.33
C GLU A 41 2.34 19.29 8.25
N SER A 42 1.50 20.16 7.67
CA SER A 42 0.64 21.09 8.41
C SER A 42 -0.81 20.61 8.52
N LEU A 43 -1.01 19.34 8.85
CA LEU A 43 -2.35 18.80 9.10
C LEU A 43 -2.87 19.23 10.47
N SER A 44 -4.13 19.67 10.53
CA SER A 44 -4.77 19.93 11.83
C SER A 44 -4.90 18.66 12.66
N SER A 45 -4.94 18.80 13.99
CA SER A 45 -5.12 17.66 14.88
C SER A 45 -6.42 16.86 14.60
N GLU A 46 -7.46 17.54 14.11
CA GLU A 46 -8.73 16.91 13.74
C GLU A 46 -8.56 16.00 12.52
N ILE A 47 -7.85 16.46 11.50
CA ILE A 47 -7.55 15.68 10.30
C ILE A 47 -6.63 14.50 10.65
N GLN A 48 -5.58 14.72 11.46
CA GLN A 48 -4.70 13.65 11.91
C GLN A 48 -5.47 12.57 12.67
N ASN A 49 -6.35 12.94 13.60
CA ASN A 49 -7.18 12.00 14.34
C ASN A 49 -8.16 11.24 13.42
N SER A 50 -8.73 11.90 12.43
CA SER A 50 -9.62 11.25 11.45
C SER A 50 -8.88 10.19 10.64
N LEU A 51 -7.69 10.53 10.12
CA LEU A 51 -6.83 9.62 9.38
C LEU A 51 -6.34 8.45 10.24
N GLU A 52 -6.01 8.69 11.51
CA GLU A 52 -5.58 7.65 12.44
C GLU A 52 -6.71 6.66 12.71
N ASN A 53 -7.91 7.16 13.02
CA ASN A 53 -9.08 6.33 13.30
C ASN A 53 -9.46 5.45 12.10
N ILE A 54 -9.51 6.00 10.89
CA ILE A 54 -9.86 5.22 9.70
C ILE A 54 -8.73 4.24 9.33
N GLY A 55 -7.47 4.65 9.48
CA GLY A 55 -6.32 3.79 9.24
C GLY A 55 -6.29 2.59 10.19
N GLU A 56 -6.58 2.81 11.48
CA GLU A 56 -6.68 1.74 12.48
C GLU A 56 -7.87 0.82 12.19
N ALA A 57 -9.04 1.38 11.89
CA ALA A 57 -10.24 0.61 11.55
C ALA A 57 -10.00 -0.30 10.33
N TYR A 58 -9.35 0.24 9.28
CA TYR A 58 -8.98 -0.52 8.09
C TYR A 58 -7.99 -1.65 8.42
N HIS A 59 -6.94 -1.33 9.17
CA HIS A 59 -5.91 -2.29 9.56
C HIS A 59 -6.47 -3.44 10.39
N GLU A 60 -7.24 -3.11 11.43
CA GLU A 60 -7.80 -4.10 12.35
C GLU A 60 -8.85 -4.98 11.65
N HIS A 61 -9.75 -4.39 10.85
CA HIS A 61 -10.71 -5.16 10.08
C HIS A 61 -10.02 -6.11 9.09
N ARG A 62 -9.00 -5.64 8.36
CA ARG A 62 -8.21 -6.49 7.46
C ARG A 62 -7.56 -7.65 8.20
N LYS A 63 -6.96 -7.40 9.35
CA LYS A 63 -6.33 -8.42 10.19
C LYS A 63 -7.35 -9.44 10.66
N GLN A 64 -8.50 -8.99 11.17
CA GLN A 64 -9.56 -9.88 11.66
C GLN A 64 -10.10 -10.79 10.57
N ILE A 65 -10.42 -10.24 9.40
CA ILE A 65 -10.95 -11.03 8.30
C ILE A 65 -9.93 -12.02 7.73
N MET A 66 -8.66 -11.63 7.64
CA MET A 66 -7.57 -12.53 7.22
C MET A 66 -7.40 -13.71 8.18
N LEU A 67 -7.44 -13.46 9.49
CA LEU A 67 -7.35 -14.50 10.52
C LEU A 67 -8.59 -15.41 10.49
N ALA A 68 -9.78 -14.83 10.38
CA ALA A 68 -11.03 -15.60 10.35
C ALA A 68 -11.12 -16.47 9.09
N MET A 69 -10.74 -15.97 7.93
CA MET A 69 -10.68 -16.77 6.69
C MET A 69 -9.45 -17.68 6.61
N GLN A 70 -8.45 -17.52 7.48
CA GLN A 70 -7.14 -18.18 7.39
C GLN A 70 -6.48 -17.98 6.01
N LEU A 71 -6.56 -16.75 5.49
CA LEU A 71 -5.97 -16.36 4.22
C LEU A 71 -4.83 -15.34 4.41
N GLY A 72 -3.77 -15.50 3.61
CA GLY A 72 -2.71 -14.52 3.53
C GLY A 72 -3.12 -13.28 2.70
N LEU A 73 -2.31 -12.21 2.77
CA LEU A 73 -2.53 -10.93 2.09
C LEU A 73 -2.89 -11.09 0.61
N THR A 74 -2.10 -11.83 -0.16
CA THR A 74 -2.31 -12.00 -1.60
C THR A 74 -3.70 -12.55 -1.92
N LYS A 75 -4.14 -13.60 -1.21
CA LYS A 75 -5.47 -14.19 -1.45
C LYS A 75 -6.58 -13.25 -1.02
N THR A 76 -6.42 -12.54 0.09
CA THR A 76 -7.39 -11.55 0.56
C THR A 76 -7.54 -10.39 -0.44
N TYR A 77 -6.42 -9.87 -0.97
CA TYR A 77 -6.49 -8.79 -1.97
C TYR A 77 -6.94 -9.27 -3.35
N ASN A 78 -6.74 -10.54 -3.71
CA ASN A 78 -7.37 -11.11 -4.90
C ASN A 78 -8.92 -11.10 -4.79
N LEU A 79 -9.47 -11.37 -3.61
CA LEU A 79 -10.91 -11.23 -3.36
C LEU A 79 -11.33 -9.75 -3.33
N PHE A 80 -10.55 -8.89 -2.69
CA PHE A 80 -10.78 -7.45 -2.63
C PHE A 80 -10.89 -6.83 -4.04
N HIS A 81 -10.05 -7.24 -4.97
CA HIS A 81 -10.05 -6.75 -6.35
C HIS A 81 -10.92 -7.56 -7.31
N SER A 82 -11.62 -8.61 -6.85
CA SER A 82 -12.50 -9.40 -7.72
C SER A 82 -13.83 -8.68 -7.97
N ASN A 83 -14.11 -8.35 -9.22
CA ASN A 83 -15.40 -7.81 -9.66
C ASN A 83 -16.54 -8.84 -9.63
N ALA A 84 -16.23 -10.11 -9.36
CA ALA A 84 -17.21 -11.16 -9.13
C ALA A 84 -17.94 -11.05 -7.78
N ILE A 85 -17.42 -10.21 -6.88
CA ILE A 85 -17.98 -9.95 -5.56
C ILE A 85 -18.42 -8.48 -5.52
N THR A 86 -19.72 -8.24 -5.53
CA THR A 86 -20.32 -6.90 -5.38
C THR A 86 -21.37 -6.90 -4.28
N ALA A 87 -21.80 -5.72 -3.83
CA ALA A 87 -22.88 -5.60 -2.86
C ALA A 87 -24.22 -6.09 -3.41
N GLN A 88 -24.40 -6.11 -4.73
CA GLN A 88 -25.64 -6.52 -5.40
C GLN A 88 -25.66 -7.99 -5.82
N SER A 89 -24.48 -8.56 -6.09
CA SER A 89 -24.39 -9.92 -6.64
C SER A 89 -23.03 -10.55 -6.37
N ILE A 90 -23.05 -11.88 -6.29
CA ILE A 90 -21.85 -12.72 -6.22
C ILE A 90 -21.90 -13.69 -7.39
N ASN A 91 -20.84 -13.71 -8.20
CA ASN A 91 -20.70 -14.70 -9.25
C ASN A 91 -20.09 -15.99 -8.67
N ASP A 92 -20.94 -16.95 -8.33
CA ASP A 92 -20.60 -18.23 -7.75
C ASP A 92 -19.74 -19.16 -8.66
N LYS A 93 -19.62 -18.82 -9.94
CA LYS A 93 -18.77 -19.53 -10.92
C LYS A 93 -17.39 -18.92 -11.08
N ASP A 94 -17.16 -17.75 -10.50
CA ASP A 94 -15.85 -17.11 -10.56
C ASP A 94 -14.79 -17.92 -9.82
N LYS A 95 -13.59 -17.94 -10.39
CA LYS A 95 -12.46 -18.73 -9.86
C LYS A 95 -12.06 -18.35 -8.43
N GLN A 96 -12.09 -17.07 -8.10
CA GLN A 96 -11.72 -16.58 -6.76
C GLN A 96 -12.81 -16.95 -5.74
N VAL A 97 -14.09 -16.80 -6.12
CA VAL A 97 -15.24 -17.15 -5.30
C VAL A 97 -15.30 -18.65 -5.01
N VAL A 98 -15.16 -19.48 -6.06
CA VAL A 98 -15.10 -20.96 -5.92
C VAL A 98 -13.91 -21.39 -5.07
N SER A 99 -12.74 -20.72 -5.23
CA SER A 99 -11.55 -21.03 -4.43
C SER A 99 -11.75 -20.68 -2.96
N LEU A 100 -12.39 -19.56 -2.65
CA LEU A 100 -12.75 -19.17 -1.29
C LEU A 100 -13.70 -20.21 -0.65
N GLN A 101 -14.79 -20.54 -1.33
CA GLN A 101 -15.76 -21.51 -0.82
C GLN A 101 -15.10 -22.86 -0.49
N LYS A 102 -14.34 -23.42 -1.41
CA LYS A 102 -13.61 -24.68 -1.19
C LYS A 102 -12.57 -24.59 -0.07
N HIS A 103 -11.96 -23.41 0.12
CA HIS A 103 -11.02 -23.19 1.21
C HIS A 103 -11.74 -23.20 2.56
N LEU A 104 -12.86 -22.49 2.66
CA LEU A 104 -13.67 -22.45 3.89
C LEU A 104 -14.27 -23.80 4.26
N GLU A 105 -14.68 -24.63 3.28
CA GLU A 105 -15.17 -25.99 3.51
C GLU A 105 -14.09 -26.94 4.06
N LYS A 106 -12.83 -26.73 3.69
CA LYS A 106 -11.71 -27.62 4.07
C LYS A 106 -11.03 -27.22 5.37
N THR A 107 -11.17 -25.98 5.78
CA THR A 107 -10.47 -25.41 6.94
C THR A 107 -11.45 -25.36 8.10
N ALA A 108 -11.01 -25.64 9.31
CA ALA A 108 -11.83 -25.42 10.51
C ALA A 108 -11.96 -23.91 10.77
N ASN A 109 -12.75 -23.24 9.94
CA ASN A 109 -12.95 -21.80 9.98
C ASN A 109 -14.00 -21.42 11.02
N THR A 110 -13.86 -20.22 11.54
CA THR A 110 -14.80 -19.62 12.51
C THR A 110 -15.90 -18.79 11.84
N ILE A 111 -15.84 -18.63 10.49
CA ILE A 111 -16.79 -17.83 9.72
C ILE A 111 -17.40 -18.62 8.56
N SER A 112 -18.62 -18.27 8.21
CA SER A 112 -19.31 -18.76 7.02
C SER A 112 -18.81 -18.07 5.74
N PHE A 113 -19.22 -18.62 4.59
CA PHE A 113 -18.94 -18.00 3.29
C PHE A 113 -19.53 -16.59 3.19
N ASP A 114 -20.77 -16.40 3.64
CA ASP A 114 -21.45 -15.11 3.60
C ASP A 114 -20.75 -14.07 4.49
N GLU A 115 -20.32 -14.44 5.69
CA GLU A 115 -19.54 -13.57 6.57
C GLU A 115 -18.20 -13.18 5.94
N ALA A 116 -17.52 -14.11 5.26
CA ALA A 116 -16.28 -13.82 4.54
C ALA A 116 -16.50 -12.80 3.41
N ILE A 117 -17.58 -12.95 2.63
CA ILE A 117 -17.95 -12.00 1.58
C ILE A 117 -18.29 -10.62 2.17
N GLN A 118 -19.10 -10.57 3.24
CA GLN A 118 -19.41 -9.30 3.92
C GLN A 118 -18.14 -8.63 4.47
N GLY A 119 -17.20 -9.41 4.97
CA GLY A 119 -15.92 -8.90 5.41
C GLY A 119 -15.09 -8.27 4.27
N ILE A 120 -15.08 -8.85 3.08
CA ILE A 120 -14.41 -8.25 1.89
C ILE A 120 -15.13 -6.96 1.47
N LEU A 121 -16.46 -6.95 1.45
CA LEU A 121 -17.23 -5.74 1.12
C LEU A 121 -16.97 -4.61 2.13
N LYS A 122 -16.93 -4.94 3.43
CA LYS A 122 -16.59 -3.96 4.47
C LYS A 122 -15.16 -3.44 4.35
N LEU A 123 -14.20 -4.28 3.95
CA LEU A 123 -12.83 -3.85 3.69
C LEU A 123 -12.76 -2.81 2.56
N ARG A 124 -13.58 -2.97 1.50
CA ARG A 124 -13.70 -1.98 0.42
C ARG A 124 -14.33 -0.68 0.91
N GLU A 125 -15.39 -0.76 1.71
CA GLU A 125 -16.03 0.42 2.30
C GLU A 125 -15.03 1.23 3.14
N LEU A 126 -14.25 0.58 4.00
CA LEU A 126 -13.22 1.23 4.80
C LEU A 126 -12.10 1.82 3.93
N HIS A 127 -11.76 1.17 2.81
CA HIS A 127 -10.80 1.72 1.86
C HIS A 127 -11.32 3.00 1.17
N VAL A 128 -12.60 3.02 0.79
CA VAL A 128 -13.25 4.23 0.25
C VAL A 128 -13.19 5.37 1.28
N GLN A 129 -13.61 5.10 2.52
CA GLN A 129 -13.56 6.09 3.61
C GLN A 129 -12.14 6.60 3.87
N MET A 130 -11.15 5.74 3.77
CA MET A 130 -9.73 6.11 3.92
C MET A 130 -9.25 7.02 2.79
N ASP A 131 -9.59 6.70 1.54
CA ASP A 131 -9.26 7.54 0.39
C ASP A 131 -9.95 8.91 0.46
N GLU A 132 -11.22 8.97 0.92
CA GLU A 132 -11.94 10.21 1.15
C GLU A 132 -11.30 11.05 2.28
N ALA A 133 -10.89 10.43 3.39
CA ALA A 133 -10.18 11.13 4.46
C ALA A 133 -8.82 11.67 4.00
N VAL A 134 -8.12 10.95 3.13
CA VAL A 134 -6.88 11.43 2.51
C VAL A 134 -7.14 12.57 1.54
N LEU A 135 -8.23 12.51 0.76
CA LEU A 135 -8.65 13.60 -0.11
C LEU A 135 -8.92 14.88 0.67
N ASP A 136 -9.67 14.76 1.78
CA ASP A 136 -9.95 15.87 2.72
C ASP A 136 -8.65 16.45 3.31
N ALA A 137 -7.69 15.61 3.65
CA ALA A 137 -6.40 16.04 4.20
C ALA A 137 -5.59 16.91 3.22
N TYR A 138 -5.75 16.67 1.91
CA TYR A 138 -5.19 17.53 0.87
C TYR A 138 -6.05 18.76 0.56
N GLY A 139 -7.30 18.82 1.05
CA GLY A 139 -8.26 19.86 0.72
C GLY A 139 -8.76 19.80 -0.73
N TRP A 140 -8.76 18.62 -1.37
CA TRP A 140 -9.13 18.44 -2.77
C TRP A 140 -10.58 17.97 -2.95
N ASN A 141 -11.51 18.52 -2.18
CA ASN A 141 -12.93 18.12 -2.12
C ASN A 141 -13.71 18.37 -3.44
N ASP A 142 -13.06 18.97 -4.43
CA ASP A 142 -13.58 19.13 -5.80
C ASP A 142 -13.39 17.89 -6.68
N ILE A 143 -12.65 16.87 -6.22
CA ILE A 143 -12.43 15.62 -6.95
C ILE A 143 -13.43 14.56 -6.45
N GLU A 144 -14.25 14.03 -7.37
CA GLU A 144 -15.09 12.88 -7.10
C GLU A 144 -14.33 11.58 -7.38
N LEU A 145 -13.99 10.81 -6.33
CA LEU A 145 -13.16 9.61 -6.45
C LEU A 145 -13.84 8.46 -7.18
N LYS A 146 -15.14 8.26 -7.02
CA LYS A 146 -15.98 7.26 -7.73
C LYS A 146 -15.34 5.88 -7.77
N HIS A 147 -15.13 5.27 -6.58
CA HIS A 147 -14.56 3.94 -6.48
C HIS A 147 -15.44 2.89 -7.18
N ASP A 148 -14.80 2.10 -8.03
CA ASP A 148 -15.39 0.95 -8.70
C ASP A 148 -14.26 0.06 -9.27
N PHE A 149 -14.61 -0.90 -10.10
CA PHE A 149 -13.65 -1.75 -10.79
C PHE A 149 -13.20 -1.09 -12.10
N TYR A 150 -11.94 -0.65 -12.12
CA TYR A 150 -11.33 -0.01 -13.28
C TYR A 150 -10.04 -0.72 -13.70
N GLU A 151 -9.71 -0.60 -14.97
CA GLU A 151 -8.42 -1.05 -15.48
C GLU A 151 -7.30 -0.11 -15.08
N VAL A 152 -6.15 -0.71 -14.76
CA VAL A 152 -4.90 -0.02 -14.45
C VAL A 152 -3.80 -0.54 -15.39
N ASP A 153 -3.21 0.34 -16.17
CA ASP A 153 -2.36 0.02 -17.34
C ASP A 153 -0.98 -0.55 -16.92
N TYR A 154 -0.54 -0.30 -15.70
CA TYR A 154 0.76 -0.75 -15.19
C TYR A 154 0.77 -2.22 -14.75
N LEU A 155 -0.39 -2.88 -14.74
CA LEU A 155 -0.51 -4.30 -14.40
C LEU A 155 -0.63 -5.18 -15.65
N PRO A 156 -0.23 -6.46 -15.56
CA PRO A 156 -0.43 -7.43 -16.62
C PRO A 156 -1.91 -7.53 -17.03
N GLU A 157 -2.18 -7.82 -18.30
CA GLU A 157 -3.53 -7.79 -18.90
C GLU A 157 -4.58 -8.60 -18.11
N ASN A 158 -4.20 -9.78 -17.63
CA ASN A 158 -5.07 -10.67 -16.86
C ASN A 158 -5.28 -10.23 -15.39
N ASP A 159 -4.64 -9.15 -14.96
CA ASP A 159 -4.67 -8.66 -13.57
C ASP A 159 -4.94 -7.14 -13.48
N ARG A 160 -5.37 -6.53 -14.59
CA ARG A 160 -5.56 -5.08 -14.70
C ARG A 160 -6.77 -4.54 -13.97
N VAL A 161 -7.87 -5.31 -13.88
CA VAL A 161 -9.08 -4.84 -13.23
C VAL A 161 -8.86 -4.78 -11.71
N ARG A 162 -9.02 -3.58 -11.14
CA ARG A 162 -8.84 -3.31 -9.70
C ARG A 162 -9.99 -2.50 -9.14
N PHE A 163 -10.40 -2.82 -7.92
CA PHE A 163 -11.25 -1.93 -7.15
C PHE A 163 -10.41 -0.73 -6.71
N THR A 164 -10.70 0.45 -7.25
CA THR A 164 -9.89 1.67 -7.07
C THR A 164 -10.67 2.92 -7.51
N ILE A 165 -10.04 4.08 -7.45
CA ILE A 165 -10.61 5.37 -7.88
C ILE A 165 -10.75 5.47 -9.41
N HIS A 166 -11.71 6.27 -9.87
CA HIS A 166 -11.97 6.51 -11.28
C HIS A 166 -10.72 6.97 -12.05
N PRO A 167 -10.51 6.55 -13.30
CA PRO A 167 -9.33 6.94 -14.08
C PRO A 167 -9.09 8.44 -14.18
N ASP A 168 -10.14 9.26 -14.31
CA ASP A 168 -10.00 10.73 -14.36
C ASP A 168 -9.62 11.30 -12.99
N ALA A 169 -10.22 10.81 -11.91
CA ALA A 169 -9.81 11.17 -10.55
C ALA A 169 -8.34 10.80 -10.30
N ARG A 170 -7.92 9.60 -10.72
CA ARG A 170 -6.53 9.15 -10.65
C ARG A 170 -5.56 10.09 -11.36
N LYS A 171 -5.90 10.54 -12.57
CA LYS A 171 -5.07 11.49 -13.33
C LYS A 171 -4.93 12.83 -12.59
N GLU A 172 -6.06 13.36 -12.10
CA GLU A 172 -6.06 14.64 -11.41
C GLU A 172 -5.32 14.57 -10.06
N VAL A 173 -5.53 13.48 -9.29
CA VAL A 173 -4.79 13.21 -8.04
C VAL A 173 -3.29 13.14 -8.30
N LEU A 174 -2.84 12.34 -9.28
CA LEU A 174 -1.43 12.22 -9.61
C LEU A 174 -0.82 13.55 -10.06
N LYS A 175 -1.56 14.34 -10.83
CA LYS A 175 -1.12 15.68 -11.25
C LYS A 175 -0.91 16.59 -10.04
N ARG A 176 -1.89 16.70 -9.14
CA ARG A 176 -1.80 17.55 -7.95
C ARG A 176 -0.71 17.07 -6.97
N LEU A 177 -0.55 15.75 -6.82
CA LEU A 177 0.56 15.19 -6.05
C LEU A 177 1.92 15.58 -6.64
N LEU A 178 2.07 15.54 -7.96
CA LEU A 178 3.31 15.95 -8.61
C LEU A 178 3.59 17.45 -8.45
N GLU A 179 2.57 18.29 -8.59
CA GLU A 179 2.66 19.73 -8.35
C GLU A 179 3.07 20.03 -6.90
N LEU A 180 2.47 19.31 -5.94
CA LEU A 180 2.80 19.44 -4.52
C LEU A 180 4.24 18.95 -4.22
N ASN A 181 4.65 17.83 -4.80
CA ASN A 181 6.02 17.32 -4.66
C ASN A 181 7.05 18.35 -5.17
N HIS A 182 6.80 18.95 -6.33
CA HIS A 182 7.68 19.99 -6.86
C HIS A 182 7.73 21.23 -5.95
N LYS A 183 6.60 21.65 -5.41
CA LYS A 183 6.52 22.79 -4.49
C LYS A 183 7.35 22.52 -3.22
N ILE A 184 7.14 21.37 -2.58
CA ILE A 184 7.91 20.96 -1.39
C ILE A 184 9.40 20.93 -1.71
N HIS A 185 9.79 20.35 -2.85
CA HIS A 185 11.20 20.30 -3.27
C HIS A 185 11.83 21.69 -3.44
N GLU A 186 11.12 22.66 -4.03
CA GLU A 186 11.63 24.02 -4.18
C GLU A 186 11.70 24.76 -2.81
N GLU A 187 10.78 24.50 -1.90
CA GLU A 187 10.83 25.02 -0.53
C GLU A 187 12.03 24.45 0.23
N GLU A 188 12.25 23.15 0.21
CA GLU A 188 13.41 22.48 0.82
C GLU A 188 14.74 22.98 0.26
N LYS A 189 14.78 23.25 -1.05
CA LYS A 189 15.93 23.82 -1.72
C LYS A 189 16.21 25.26 -1.30
N ALA A 190 15.16 26.07 -1.15
CA ALA A 190 15.26 27.44 -0.67
C ALA A 190 15.76 27.48 0.79
N ASP A 191 15.38 26.51 1.60
CA ASP A 191 15.83 26.35 2.99
C ASP A 191 17.26 25.76 3.10
N GLY A 192 17.91 25.45 1.96
CA GLY A 192 19.29 24.98 1.91
C GLY A 192 19.48 23.51 2.32
N LEU A 193 18.41 22.71 2.38
CA LEU A 193 18.48 21.29 2.78
C LEU A 193 19.36 20.46 1.82
N PHE A 194 19.46 20.89 0.57
CA PHE A 194 20.33 20.27 -0.44
C PHE A 194 21.72 20.87 -0.55
N ASP A 195 22.00 21.97 0.17
CA ASP A 195 23.34 22.54 0.23
C ASP A 195 24.26 21.52 0.88
N LYS A 196 25.23 21.04 0.11
CA LYS A 196 26.25 20.12 0.62
C LYS A 196 26.89 20.79 1.84
N LYS A 197 26.50 20.39 3.04
CA LYS A 197 27.30 20.61 4.23
C LYS A 197 28.69 20.14 3.83
N LYS A 198 29.67 21.07 3.77
CA LYS A 198 31.09 20.70 3.73
C LYS A 198 31.26 19.74 4.91
N THR A 199 31.23 18.47 4.63
CA THR A 199 31.59 17.45 5.59
C THR A 199 33.01 17.75 5.97
N VAL A 200 33.20 18.46 7.08
CA VAL A 200 34.42 18.38 7.83
C VAL A 200 34.56 16.89 8.09
N SER A 201 35.48 16.28 7.36
CA SER A 201 35.81 14.87 7.52
C SER A 201 36.34 14.70 8.93
N LYS A 202 35.43 14.41 9.90
CA LYS A 202 35.83 13.69 11.09
C LYS A 202 36.32 12.35 10.55
N LYS A 203 37.66 12.20 10.51
CA LYS A 203 38.27 10.89 10.37
C LYS A 203 37.70 10.03 11.49
N VAL A 204 36.72 9.21 11.14
CA VAL A 204 36.30 8.10 12.00
C VAL A 204 37.50 7.17 11.98
N ASN A 205 38.19 7.10 13.11
CA ASN A 205 39.19 6.08 13.32
C ASN A 205 38.51 4.74 13.15
N ILE A 206 38.82 4.05 12.07
CA ILE A 206 38.39 2.68 11.84
C ILE A 206 39.03 1.86 12.94
N VAL A 207 38.27 1.40 13.91
CA VAL A 207 38.72 0.39 14.87
C VAL A 207 38.86 -0.89 14.04
N ASN A 208 40.11 -1.32 13.83
CA ASN A 208 40.38 -2.63 13.26
C ASN A 208 39.84 -3.68 14.20
N GLU A 209 38.76 -4.37 13.80
CA GLU A 209 38.34 -5.58 14.45
C GLU A 209 39.45 -6.62 14.30
N PRO A 210 39.83 -7.33 15.39
CA PRO A 210 40.80 -8.41 15.27
C PRO A 210 40.22 -9.51 14.38
N GLN A 211 40.96 -9.88 13.33
CA GLN A 211 40.63 -11.02 12.50
C GLN A 211 40.53 -12.27 13.38
N ALA A 212 39.32 -12.73 13.63
CA ALA A 212 39.08 -14.06 14.15
C ALA A 212 39.43 -15.05 13.05
N GLY A 213 40.58 -15.74 13.23
CA GLY A 213 41.01 -16.78 12.33
C GLY A 213 40.07 -17.99 12.41
N TYR A 214 39.22 -18.15 11.42
CA TYR A 214 38.55 -19.41 11.17
C TYR A 214 39.48 -20.31 10.35
N GLY A 215 40.38 -21.01 11.07
CA GLY A 215 41.12 -22.15 10.58
C GLY A 215 40.63 -23.40 11.30
N GLY A 216 39.68 -24.10 10.74
CA GLY A 216 39.21 -25.40 11.21
C GLY A 216 38.79 -26.25 10.03
N ASN A 217 39.71 -27.04 9.48
CA ASN A 217 39.45 -28.09 8.53
C ASN A 217 38.50 -29.16 9.11
N LEU A 218 37.31 -29.27 8.54
CA LEU A 218 36.26 -30.24 8.94
C LEU A 218 36.13 -31.44 7.98
N PHE A 219 37.20 -31.80 7.27
CA PHE A 219 37.22 -33.04 6.48
C PHE A 219 38.62 -33.61 6.52
N ASN A 220 38.89 -34.49 7.49
CA ASN A 220 39.84 -35.63 7.40
C ASN A 220 39.72 -36.43 8.68
N GLN A 221 38.97 -37.51 8.64
CA GLN A 221 39.26 -38.76 9.34
C GLN A 221 38.77 -39.94 8.49
N GLU A 222 39.66 -40.42 7.65
CA GLU A 222 39.73 -41.84 7.35
C GLU A 222 40.59 -42.49 8.48
N ASN A 223 40.01 -43.47 9.09
CA ASN A 223 40.48 -44.83 9.48
C ASN A 223 39.58 -45.39 10.56
#